data_76899d3aa57f8b478cd08a0827dd26a3
#
_entry.id   76899d3aa57f8b478cd08a0827dd26a3
#
_cell.length_a   1.000
_cell.length_b   1.000
_cell.length_c   1.000
_cell.angle_alpha   90.00
_cell.angle_beta   90.00
_cell.angle_gamma   90.00
#
_symmetry.space_group_name_H-M   'P 1'
#
loop_
_entity.id
_entity.type
_entity.pdbx_description
1 polymer ?
#
loop_
_entity_poly.entity_id
_entity_poly.type
_entity_poly.pdbx_seq_one_letter_code
_entity_poly.pdbx_strand_id
1 'polypeptide(L)'
;MIKKITEQVNMTKRIGILTSGGDAQGMNAAVRSIVRTALDRNAEVYAIYEGYQGLVDDGDSIRKMNWDSVGGILQLGGTVIGSARCEAFRTREGRRTAAKNLIKAGIDGLIVIGGDGSLTGANIFRQEWQTLISELAASGEITAEEAAAYPNLSIVGLVGSIDNDFSGTDMTIGT
;
A
#
# COMPACT_ATOMS: atom_id res chain seq x y z
N MET A 1 -14.90 -43.76 0.70
CA MET A 1 -13.93 -42.87 1.31
C MET A 1 -13.61 -41.74 0.32
N ILE A 2 -14.44 -40.72 0.28
CA ILE A 2 -14.35 -39.62 -0.70
C ILE A 2 -13.45 -38.56 -0.10
N LYS A 3 -12.24 -38.36 -0.69
CA LYS A 3 -11.36 -37.24 -0.35
C LYS A 3 -12.10 -35.95 -0.72
N LYS A 4 -12.52 -35.16 0.29
CA LYS A 4 -12.82 -33.74 0.11
C LYS A 4 -11.55 -33.05 -0.34
N ILE A 5 -11.44 -32.80 -1.64
CA ILE A 5 -10.50 -31.82 -2.17
C ILE A 5 -11.03 -30.48 -1.71
N THR A 6 -10.40 -29.91 -0.70
CA THR A 6 -10.62 -28.52 -0.33
C THR A 6 -10.03 -27.69 -1.46
N GLU A 7 -10.86 -27.21 -2.38
CA GLU A 7 -10.49 -26.14 -3.29
C GLU A 7 -10.16 -24.92 -2.42
N GLN A 8 -8.88 -24.70 -2.17
CA GLN A 8 -8.43 -23.37 -1.80
C GLN A 8 -8.75 -22.49 -2.99
N VAL A 9 -9.77 -21.67 -2.86
CA VAL A 9 -10.02 -20.56 -3.76
C VAL A 9 -8.77 -19.69 -3.68
N ASN A 10 -7.93 -19.82 -4.69
CA ASN A 10 -6.69 -19.06 -4.79
C ASN A 10 -7.09 -17.63 -5.15
N MET A 11 -7.48 -16.85 -4.14
CA MET A 11 -7.86 -15.45 -4.35
C MET A 11 -6.64 -14.71 -4.90
N THR A 12 -6.82 -14.07 -6.05
CA THR A 12 -5.78 -13.24 -6.65
C THR A 12 -5.37 -12.16 -5.65
N LYS A 13 -4.07 -12.13 -5.32
CA LYS A 13 -3.52 -11.11 -4.41
C LYS A 13 -3.72 -9.71 -4.99
N ARG A 14 -4.17 -8.77 -4.15
CA ARG A 14 -4.33 -7.36 -4.49
C ARG A 14 -3.37 -6.52 -3.69
N ILE A 15 -2.48 -5.85 -4.37
CA ILE A 15 -1.38 -5.10 -3.78
C ILE A 15 -1.59 -3.61 -4.02
N GLY A 16 -1.68 -2.83 -2.96
CA GLY A 16 -1.60 -1.38 -3.00
C GLY A 16 -0.14 -0.93 -3.02
N ILE A 17 0.17 0.09 -3.82
CA ILE A 17 1.48 0.72 -3.84
C ILE A 17 1.31 2.22 -3.68
N LEU A 18 2.09 2.81 -2.79
CA LEU A 18 2.17 4.25 -2.60
C LEU A 18 3.60 4.74 -2.45
N THR A 19 3.82 5.98 -2.82
CA THR A 19 5.02 6.77 -2.51
C THR A 19 4.64 7.82 -1.49
N SER A 20 5.51 8.08 -0.51
CA SER A 20 5.22 9.01 0.58
C SER A 20 6.48 9.73 1.05
N GLY A 21 6.31 10.94 1.52
CA GLY A 21 7.42 11.83 1.89
C GLY A 21 7.90 12.67 0.72
N GLY A 22 9.17 13.10 0.74
CA GLY A 22 9.78 13.77 -0.40
C GLY A 22 9.91 12.84 -1.61
N ASP A 23 9.65 13.34 -2.80
CA ASP A 23 9.88 12.57 -4.01
C ASP A 23 11.39 12.47 -4.28
N ALA A 24 11.83 11.28 -4.63
CA ALA A 24 13.23 10.97 -4.86
C ALA A 24 13.41 10.25 -6.20
N GLN A 25 14.56 10.48 -6.83
CA GLN A 25 14.94 9.76 -8.04
C GLN A 25 14.95 8.25 -7.74
N GLY A 26 14.44 7.46 -8.68
CA GLY A 26 14.33 6.01 -8.51
C GLY A 26 13.00 5.53 -7.95
N MET A 27 12.13 6.39 -7.40
CA MET A 27 10.78 6.00 -6.99
C MET A 27 9.96 5.47 -8.15
N ASN A 28 10.01 6.11 -9.32
CA ASN A 28 9.34 5.63 -10.53
C ASN A 28 9.87 4.26 -10.99
N ALA A 29 11.18 4.05 -10.92
CA ALA A 29 11.79 2.76 -11.24
C ALA A 29 11.30 1.65 -10.27
N ALA A 30 11.19 1.97 -8.99
CA ALA A 30 10.65 1.06 -7.98
C ALA A 30 9.17 0.74 -8.23
N VAL A 31 8.33 1.77 -8.46
CA VAL A 31 6.91 1.61 -8.83
C VAL A 31 6.77 0.69 -10.04
N ARG A 32 7.53 0.96 -11.11
CA ARG A 32 7.51 0.14 -12.33
C ARG A 32 7.90 -1.32 -12.05
N SER A 33 8.96 -1.53 -11.28
CA SER A 33 9.44 -2.88 -10.94
C SER A 33 8.38 -3.66 -10.17
N ILE A 34 7.78 -3.03 -9.16
CA ILE A 34 6.71 -3.63 -8.35
C ILE A 34 5.51 -4.00 -9.21
N VAL A 35 4.99 -3.05 -10.01
CA VAL A 35 3.82 -3.28 -10.85
C VAL A 35 4.05 -4.45 -11.80
N ARG A 36 5.15 -4.44 -12.53
CA ARG A 36 5.45 -5.50 -13.51
C ARG A 36 5.70 -6.85 -12.87
N THR A 37 6.44 -6.91 -11.78
CA THR A 37 6.69 -8.15 -11.06
C THR A 37 5.41 -8.75 -10.46
N ALA A 38 4.55 -7.91 -9.90
CA ALA A 38 3.28 -8.37 -9.33
C ALA A 38 2.33 -8.91 -10.42
N LEU A 39 2.21 -8.19 -11.55
CA LEU A 39 1.41 -8.64 -12.68
C LEU A 39 1.93 -9.95 -13.29
N ASP A 40 3.25 -10.09 -13.43
CA ASP A 40 3.91 -11.33 -13.89
C ASP A 40 3.60 -12.52 -12.96
N ARG A 41 3.37 -12.26 -11.68
CA ARG A 41 2.97 -13.24 -10.67
C ARG A 41 1.46 -13.39 -10.49
N ASN A 42 0.67 -12.90 -11.44
CA ASN A 42 -0.79 -12.96 -11.44
C ASN A 42 -1.44 -12.24 -10.22
N ALA A 43 -0.78 -11.23 -9.65
CA ALA A 43 -1.39 -10.33 -8.67
C ALA A 43 -2.01 -9.11 -9.36
N GLU A 44 -3.04 -8.54 -8.77
CA GLU A 44 -3.56 -7.23 -9.14
C GLU A 44 -2.81 -6.14 -8.38
N VAL A 45 -2.55 -5.02 -9.04
CA VAL A 45 -1.85 -3.88 -8.43
C VAL A 45 -2.69 -2.63 -8.52
N TYR A 46 -2.73 -1.88 -7.43
CA TYR A 46 -3.44 -0.61 -7.32
C TYR A 46 -2.47 0.47 -6.88
N ALA A 47 -2.31 1.52 -7.69
CA ALA A 47 -1.60 2.71 -7.26
C ALA A 47 -2.50 3.56 -6.37
N ILE A 48 -1.97 3.98 -5.24
CA ILE A 48 -2.60 4.93 -4.32
C ILE A 48 -1.92 6.27 -4.56
N TYR A 49 -2.60 7.14 -5.29
CA TYR A 49 -2.08 8.45 -5.69
C TYR A 49 -1.99 9.37 -4.47
N GLU A 50 -0.99 10.24 -4.46
CA GLU A 50 -0.72 11.17 -3.37
C GLU A 50 -0.45 10.49 -2.02
N GLY A 51 0.07 9.26 -2.05
CA GLY A 51 0.51 8.55 -0.86
C GLY A 51 -0.60 8.27 0.16
N TYR A 52 -0.32 8.52 1.44
CA TYR A 52 -1.30 8.32 2.50
C TYR A 52 -2.53 9.23 2.40
N GLN A 53 -2.39 10.38 1.74
CA GLN A 53 -3.54 11.26 1.50
C GLN A 53 -4.57 10.56 0.63
N GLY A 54 -4.16 9.99 -0.50
CA GLY A 54 -5.06 9.25 -1.37
C GLY A 54 -5.66 7.99 -0.73
N LEU A 55 -4.93 7.39 0.24
CA LEU A 55 -5.47 6.27 1.00
C LEU A 55 -6.61 6.69 1.95
N VAL A 56 -6.53 7.90 2.51
CA VAL A 56 -7.59 8.47 3.36
C VAL A 56 -8.76 8.99 2.52
N ASP A 57 -8.46 9.62 1.37
CA ASP A 57 -9.48 10.24 0.50
C ASP A 57 -10.33 9.23 -0.27
N ASP A 58 -9.80 8.00 -0.57
CA ASP A 58 -10.48 6.92 -1.31
C ASP A 58 -10.82 7.31 -2.78
N GLY A 59 -11.76 6.60 -3.37
CA GLY A 59 -12.31 6.90 -4.68
C GLY A 59 -11.29 6.86 -5.80
N ASP A 60 -11.22 7.93 -6.59
CA ASP A 60 -10.33 8.05 -7.75
C ASP A 60 -8.83 8.06 -7.40
N SER A 61 -8.49 8.13 -6.11
CA SER A 61 -7.10 8.08 -5.66
C SER A 61 -6.53 6.66 -5.64
N ILE A 62 -7.38 5.63 -5.65
CA ILE A 62 -6.96 4.22 -5.68
C ILE A 62 -7.28 3.64 -7.07
N ARG A 63 -6.25 3.47 -7.92
CA ARG A 63 -6.43 3.09 -9.33
C ARG A 63 -5.73 1.79 -9.66
N LYS A 64 -6.46 0.88 -10.32
CA LYS A 64 -5.87 -0.36 -10.84
C LYS A 64 -4.83 -0.07 -11.92
N MET A 65 -3.68 -0.71 -11.78
CA MET A 65 -2.57 -0.60 -12.71
C MET A 65 -2.55 -1.79 -13.67
N ASN A 66 -2.04 -1.54 -14.86
CA ASN A 66 -1.74 -2.57 -15.85
C ASN A 66 -0.29 -2.44 -16.33
N TRP A 67 0.13 -3.27 -17.27
CA TRP A 67 1.49 -3.29 -17.80
C TRP A 67 1.90 -1.95 -18.43
N ASP A 68 0.98 -1.28 -19.11
CA ASP A 68 1.22 -0.04 -19.83
C ASP A 68 1.19 1.18 -18.91
N SER A 69 0.51 1.08 -17.75
CA SER A 69 0.45 2.16 -16.75
C SER A 69 1.82 2.62 -16.27
N VAL A 70 2.83 1.77 -16.39
CA VAL A 70 4.22 2.06 -15.99
C VAL A 70 5.17 2.07 -17.20
N GLY A 71 4.63 2.25 -18.42
CA GLY A 71 5.42 2.45 -19.63
C GLY A 71 6.15 3.79 -19.58
N GLY A 72 7.44 3.82 -19.98
CA GLY A 72 8.20 5.07 -20.13
C GLY A 72 8.54 5.85 -18.86
N ILE A 73 8.29 5.29 -17.65
CA ILE A 73 8.56 6.00 -16.40
C ILE A 73 9.92 5.68 -15.76
N LEU A 74 10.64 4.67 -16.25
CA LEU A 74 11.89 4.19 -15.64
C LEU A 74 12.95 5.28 -15.52
N GLN A 75 13.05 6.14 -16.53
CA GLN A 75 14.04 7.20 -16.62
C GLN A 75 13.56 8.54 -16.03
N LEU A 76 12.32 8.61 -15.57
CA LEU A 76 11.77 9.83 -14.99
C LEU A 76 12.13 9.91 -13.50
N GLY A 77 12.62 11.06 -13.07
CA GLY A 77 12.81 11.35 -11.66
C GLY A 77 11.49 11.54 -10.91
N GLY A 78 11.56 11.56 -9.59
CA GLY A 78 10.39 11.75 -8.74
C GLY A 78 9.42 10.56 -8.74
N THR A 79 8.15 10.85 -8.58
CA THR A 79 7.08 9.85 -8.54
C THR A 79 5.86 10.25 -9.38
N VAL A 80 5.48 9.41 -10.35
CA VAL A 80 4.29 9.65 -11.20
C VAL A 80 2.98 9.40 -10.46
N ILE A 81 2.99 8.67 -9.36
CA ILE A 81 1.81 8.47 -8.52
C ILE A 81 1.68 9.50 -7.40
N GLY A 82 2.63 10.43 -7.33
CA GLY A 82 2.61 11.54 -6.39
C GLY A 82 2.86 11.16 -4.94
N SER A 83 3.17 12.17 -4.15
CA SER A 83 3.24 12.05 -2.69
C SER A 83 2.74 13.34 -2.05
N ALA A 84 1.93 13.24 -1.01
CA ALA A 84 1.45 14.38 -0.25
C ALA A 84 1.64 14.14 1.25
N ARG A 85 1.79 15.24 1.99
CA ARG A 85 1.73 15.18 3.45
C ARG A 85 0.29 14.95 3.86
N CYS A 86 0.06 13.94 4.69
CA CYS A 86 -1.27 13.60 5.20
C CYS A 86 -1.30 13.70 6.73
N GLU A 87 -1.77 14.83 7.23
CA GLU A 87 -1.91 15.01 8.69
C GLU A 87 -3.00 14.08 9.25
N ALA A 88 -4.05 13.79 8.47
CA ALA A 88 -5.10 12.87 8.90
C ALA A 88 -4.54 11.47 9.21
N PHE A 89 -3.62 10.93 8.40
CA PHE A 89 -3.04 9.61 8.63
C PHE A 89 -2.19 9.53 9.91
N ARG A 90 -1.71 10.65 10.44
CA ARG A 90 -1.02 10.69 11.74
C ARG A 90 -1.97 10.43 12.91
N THR A 91 -3.26 10.66 12.71
CA THR A 91 -4.29 10.38 13.70
C THR A 91 -4.78 8.94 13.59
N ARG A 92 -5.27 8.39 14.69
CA ARG A 92 -5.89 7.05 14.69
C ARG A 92 -7.13 7.01 13.78
N GLU A 93 -7.93 8.06 13.77
CA GLU A 93 -9.15 8.16 12.95
C GLU A 93 -8.83 8.14 11.45
N GLY A 94 -7.79 8.87 11.02
CA GLY A 94 -7.35 8.81 9.63
C GLY A 94 -6.83 7.44 9.23
N ARG A 95 -6.10 6.75 10.11
CA ARG A 95 -5.69 5.35 9.85
C ARG A 95 -6.87 4.38 9.83
N ARG A 96 -7.90 4.63 10.65
CA ARG A 96 -9.15 3.86 10.62
C ARG A 96 -9.87 4.05 9.27
N THR A 97 -9.95 5.28 8.77
CA THR A 97 -10.49 5.59 7.43
C THR A 97 -9.68 4.90 6.34
N ALA A 98 -8.35 4.96 6.41
CA ALA A 98 -7.45 4.29 5.48
C ALA A 98 -7.66 2.76 5.47
N ALA A 99 -7.84 2.14 6.63
CA ALA A 99 -8.10 0.71 6.75
C ALA A 99 -9.43 0.33 6.06
N LYS A 100 -10.49 1.10 6.29
CA LYS A 100 -11.77 0.93 5.61
C LYS A 100 -11.64 0.99 4.10
N ASN A 101 -10.88 1.96 3.59
CA ASN A 101 -10.71 2.17 2.15
C ASN A 101 -9.89 1.04 1.50
N LEU A 102 -8.85 0.51 2.19
CA LEU A 102 -8.13 -0.68 1.73
C LEU A 102 -9.03 -1.91 1.61
N ILE A 103 -9.89 -2.14 2.61
CA ILE A 103 -10.84 -3.27 2.60
C ILE A 103 -11.83 -3.12 1.45
N LYS A 104 -12.42 -1.94 1.28
CA LYS A 104 -13.34 -1.66 0.16
C LYS A 104 -12.69 -1.90 -1.21
N ALA A 105 -11.42 -1.53 -1.37
CA ALA A 105 -10.65 -1.78 -2.58
C ALA A 105 -10.23 -3.26 -2.72
N GLY A 106 -10.43 -4.06 -1.68
CA GLY A 106 -10.04 -5.46 -1.65
C GLY A 106 -8.53 -5.67 -1.59
N ILE A 107 -7.77 -4.69 -1.09
CA ILE A 107 -6.30 -4.72 -1.03
C ILE A 107 -5.86 -5.46 0.23
N ASP A 108 -5.06 -6.52 0.05
CA ASP A 108 -4.57 -7.40 1.12
C ASP A 108 -3.08 -7.21 1.44
N GLY A 109 -2.38 -6.41 0.65
CA GLY A 109 -0.98 -6.06 0.86
C GLY A 109 -0.67 -4.63 0.45
N LEU A 110 0.23 -3.97 1.17
CA LEU A 110 0.63 -2.60 0.91
C LEU A 110 2.14 -2.50 0.75
N ILE A 111 2.60 -1.86 -0.32
CA ILE A 111 4.00 -1.51 -0.53
C ILE A 111 4.15 -0.01 -0.39
N VAL A 112 4.97 0.42 0.55
CA VAL A 112 5.24 1.82 0.86
C VAL A 112 6.67 2.16 0.47
N ILE A 113 6.83 3.13 -0.42
CA ILE A 113 8.13 3.67 -0.81
C ILE A 113 8.29 5.04 -0.18
N GLY A 114 9.25 5.21 0.71
CA GLY A 114 9.42 6.49 1.38
C GLY A 114 10.49 6.50 2.46
N GLY A 115 10.65 7.64 3.11
CA GLY A 115 11.60 7.87 4.19
C GLY A 115 11.11 7.39 5.55
N ASP A 116 11.84 7.74 6.59
CA ASP A 116 11.63 7.29 7.98
C ASP A 116 10.21 7.51 8.49
N GLY A 117 9.70 8.72 8.38
CA GLY A 117 8.34 9.04 8.84
C GLY A 117 7.26 8.22 8.12
N SER A 118 7.45 7.95 6.82
CA SER A 118 6.50 7.17 6.02
C SER A 118 6.50 5.70 6.43
N LEU A 119 7.68 5.12 6.66
CA LEU A 119 7.81 3.72 7.06
C LEU A 119 7.43 3.51 8.54
N THR A 120 7.69 4.50 9.40
CA THR A 120 7.18 4.52 10.77
C THR A 120 5.65 4.53 10.79
N GLY A 121 5.02 5.39 9.97
CA GLY A 121 3.56 5.42 9.81
C GLY A 121 2.99 4.08 9.32
N ALA A 122 3.66 3.45 8.35
CA ALA A 122 3.30 2.10 7.87
C ALA A 122 3.36 1.05 8.99
N ASN A 123 4.40 1.09 9.82
CA ASN A 123 4.55 0.14 10.93
C ASN A 123 3.48 0.34 12.01
N ILE A 124 3.17 1.60 12.37
CA ILE A 124 2.06 1.90 13.29
C ILE A 124 0.75 1.37 12.74
N PHE A 125 0.47 1.62 11.46
CA PHE A 125 -0.74 1.16 10.79
C PHE A 125 -0.87 -0.37 10.81
N ARG A 126 0.22 -1.07 10.53
CA ARG A 126 0.27 -2.54 10.63
C ARG A 126 0.00 -3.05 12.05
N GLN A 127 0.58 -2.39 13.06
CA GLN A 127 0.37 -2.77 14.47
C GLN A 127 -1.07 -2.54 14.94
N GLU A 128 -1.70 -1.48 14.47
CA GLU A 128 -3.08 -1.15 14.82
C GLU A 128 -4.12 -1.93 13.99
N TRP A 129 -3.74 -2.60 12.92
CA TRP A 129 -4.63 -3.18 11.91
C TRP A 129 -5.78 -3.98 12.52
N GLN A 130 -5.49 -4.96 13.37
CA GLN A 130 -6.52 -5.82 13.95
C GLN A 130 -7.54 -5.06 14.80
N THR A 131 -7.07 -4.06 15.57
CA THR A 131 -7.97 -3.23 16.38
C THR A 131 -8.82 -2.31 15.53
N LEU A 132 -8.26 -1.74 14.46
CA LEU A 132 -8.99 -0.91 13.49
C LEU A 132 -10.09 -1.73 12.79
N ILE A 133 -9.79 -2.94 12.34
CA ILE A 133 -10.75 -3.83 11.71
C ILE A 133 -11.89 -4.20 12.68
N SER A 134 -11.55 -4.52 13.94
CA SER A 134 -12.55 -4.85 14.97
C SER A 134 -13.47 -3.67 15.25
N GLU A 135 -12.95 -2.46 15.30
CA GLU A 135 -13.73 -1.23 15.50
C GLU A 135 -14.64 -0.94 14.29
N LEU A 136 -14.14 -1.12 13.05
CA LEU A 136 -14.92 -0.94 11.84
C LEU A 136 -16.08 -1.95 11.75
N ALA A 137 -15.86 -3.20 12.14
CA ALA A 137 -16.91 -4.22 12.19
C ALA A 137 -17.92 -3.91 13.29
N ALA A 138 -17.47 -3.49 14.47
CA ALA A 138 -18.36 -3.14 15.59
C ALA A 138 -19.24 -1.92 15.27
N SER A 139 -18.74 -0.96 14.48
CA SER A 139 -19.50 0.21 14.03
C SER A 139 -20.41 -0.07 12.83
N GLY A 140 -20.32 -1.28 12.22
CA GLY A 140 -21.09 -1.65 11.03
C GLY A 140 -20.60 -1.00 9.73
N GLU A 141 -19.40 -0.45 9.72
CA GLU A 141 -18.81 0.17 8.52
C GLU A 141 -18.18 -0.85 7.57
N ILE A 142 -17.86 -2.03 8.06
CA ILE A 142 -17.52 -3.23 7.30
C ILE A 142 -18.30 -4.40 7.86
N THR A 143 -18.51 -5.43 7.06
CA THR A 143 -19.19 -6.65 7.49
C THR A 143 -18.26 -7.57 8.28
N ALA A 144 -18.83 -8.53 9.00
CA ALA A 144 -18.05 -9.55 9.70
C ALA A 144 -17.25 -10.43 8.73
N GLU A 145 -17.80 -10.68 7.54
CA GLU A 145 -17.15 -11.42 6.46
C GLU A 145 -15.94 -10.67 5.91
N GLU A 146 -16.07 -9.34 5.68
CA GLU A 146 -14.96 -8.48 5.27
C GLU A 146 -13.87 -8.46 6.34
N ALA A 147 -14.23 -8.30 7.62
CA ALA A 147 -13.28 -8.35 8.72
C ALA A 147 -12.51 -9.68 8.77
N ALA A 148 -13.21 -10.80 8.57
CA ALA A 148 -12.60 -12.13 8.54
C ALA A 148 -11.72 -12.38 7.30
N ALA A 149 -12.02 -11.73 6.18
CA ALA A 149 -11.23 -11.84 4.94
C ALA A 149 -9.88 -11.10 5.03
N TYR A 150 -9.78 -10.07 5.87
CA TYR A 150 -8.57 -9.24 6.01
C TYR A 150 -7.99 -9.26 7.44
N PRO A 151 -7.70 -10.43 8.03
CA PRO A 151 -7.25 -10.52 9.42
C PRO A 151 -5.90 -9.85 9.66
N ASN A 152 -5.08 -9.73 8.60
CA ASN A 152 -3.76 -9.13 8.64
C ASN A 152 -3.51 -8.31 7.38
N LEU A 153 -2.82 -7.19 7.52
CA LEU A 153 -2.29 -6.42 6.40
C LEU A 153 -0.79 -6.71 6.25
N SER A 154 -0.40 -7.27 5.11
CA SER A 154 1.02 -7.42 4.78
C SER A 154 1.57 -6.08 4.30
N ILE A 155 2.60 -5.56 4.97
CA ILE A 155 3.26 -4.32 4.56
C ILE A 155 4.72 -4.58 4.24
N VAL A 156 5.19 -4.05 3.11
CA VAL A 156 6.58 -4.01 2.70
C VAL A 156 7.01 -2.55 2.54
N GLY A 157 8.08 -2.16 3.21
CA GLY A 157 8.70 -0.84 3.07
C GLY A 157 9.90 -0.88 2.13
N LEU A 158 9.97 0.07 1.21
CA LEU A 158 11.15 0.38 0.41
C LEU A 158 11.70 1.73 0.83
N VAL A 159 12.98 1.75 1.21
CA VAL A 159 13.62 2.93 1.78
C VAL A 159 13.95 3.93 0.67
N GLY A 160 13.15 4.99 0.56
CA GLY A 160 13.31 6.08 -0.40
C GLY A 160 13.49 7.41 0.34
N SER A 161 14.72 7.91 0.36
CA SER A 161 15.08 9.19 0.98
C SER A 161 16.23 9.81 0.20
N ILE A 162 16.05 11.04 -0.27
CA ILE A 162 17.11 11.77 -0.95
C ILE A 162 18.24 12.17 0.02
N ASP A 163 17.92 12.31 1.30
CA ASP A 163 18.87 12.74 2.32
C ASP A 163 19.79 11.61 2.83
N ASN A 164 19.51 10.38 2.43
CA ASN A 164 20.25 9.18 2.87
C ASN A 164 20.41 9.08 4.40
N ASP A 165 19.38 9.48 5.13
CA ASP A 165 19.38 9.65 6.58
C ASP A 165 18.81 8.41 7.34
N PHE A 166 18.78 7.27 6.67
CA PHE A 166 18.24 6.03 7.22
C PHE A 166 19.31 5.20 7.91
N SER A 167 19.10 4.87 9.18
CA SER A 167 19.95 3.93 9.89
C SER A 167 19.72 2.49 9.41
N GLY A 168 20.80 1.75 9.18
CA GLY A 168 20.75 0.34 8.80
C GLY A 168 20.75 0.06 7.29
N THR A 169 20.96 1.07 6.47
CA THR A 169 21.23 0.92 5.04
C THR A 169 22.39 1.81 4.63
N ASP A 170 23.18 1.38 3.64
CA ASP A 170 24.28 2.17 3.10
C ASP A 170 23.78 3.27 2.18
N MET A 171 22.76 2.95 1.37
CA MET A 171 22.15 3.88 0.41
C MET A 171 20.65 3.67 0.34
N THR A 172 19.93 4.78 0.23
CA THR A 172 18.48 4.79 0.00
C THR A 172 18.16 5.04 -1.46
N ILE A 173 16.92 4.74 -1.88
CA ILE A 173 16.44 5.13 -3.21
C ILE A 173 16.44 6.66 -3.29
N GLY A 174 17.16 7.22 -4.25
CA GLY A 174 17.21 8.66 -4.49
C GLY A 174 18.46 9.37 -3.97
N THR A 175 19.38 8.63 -3.35
CA THR A 175 20.68 9.17 -2.94
C THR A 175 21.55 9.54 -4.15
#